data_06a77bf71a84c46d16e854148b048f32
#
_entry.id   06a77bf71a84c46d16e854148b048f32
#
_cell.length_a   1.000
_cell.length_b   1.000
_cell.length_c   1.000
_cell.angle_alpha   90.00
_cell.angle_beta   90.00
_cell.angle_gamma   90.00
#
_symmetry.space_group_name_H-M   'P 1'
#
loop_
_entity.id
_entity.type
_entity.pdbx_description
1 polymer ?
#
loop_
_entity_poly.entity_id
_entity_poly.type
_entity_poly.pdbx_seq_one_letter_code
_entity_poly.pdbx_strand_id
1 'polypeptide(L)'
;MDIPQTHAAQIAMEHRLYYYGDLHVFGEYPSFMKAFQKERGIVLDITKEDLQYLKEGCVDYIGISYYMSSTISSIETDDSIKVAEGFYVARNPYVEKSDWNWQIDPQGLRYSLNLLHQRYHKPIFVVENGFGAYDKMENGEIHDQYRIKYLKAHILEMKKAMVLDGIPVMGYTPWGCIDLVSAGSGEMEKRYGFIYVDKDNLGNGTLERKKKDSFAWYKKVIESDGEIL
;
A
#
# COMPACT_ATOMS: atom_id res chain seq x y z
N MET A 1 19.78 1.95 24.04
CA MET A 1 19.92 0.52 23.61
C MET A 1 19.95 0.51 22.11
N ASP A 2 21.04 0.12 21.50
CA ASP A 2 21.15 0.09 20.04
C ASP A 2 20.29 -1.04 19.50
N ILE A 3 19.26 -0.69 18.73
CA ILE A 3 18.36 -1.65 18.10
C ILE A 3 19.02 -2.08 16.78
N PRO A 4 19.33 -3.37 16.56
CA PRO A 4 19.79 -3.85 15.27
C PRO A 4 18.81 -3.47 14.16
N GLN A 5 19.29 -3.11 12.96
CA GLN A 5 18.44 -2.66 11.85
C GLN A 5 17.33 -3.65 11.50
N THR A 6 17.62 -4.96 11.51
CA THR A 6 16.63 -6.03 11.30
C THR A 6 15.52 -6.00 12.35
N HIS A 7 15.86 -5.74 13.61
CA HIS A 7 14.89 -5.65 14.70
C HIS A 7 14.05 -4.38 14.61
N ALA A 8 14.62 -3.26 14.16
CA ALA A 8 13.87 -2.03 13.90
C ALA A 8 12.78 -2.24 12.82
N ALA A 9 13.11 -2.95 11.74
CA ALA A 9 12.14 -3.30 10.71
C ALA A 9 11.03 -4.20 11.26
N GLN A 10 11.37 -5.19 12.08
CA GLN A 10 10.37 -6.06 12.74
C GLN A 10 9.42 -5.25 13.63
N ILE A 11 9.94 -4.38 14.50
CA ILE A 11 9.11 -3.53 15.38
C ILE A 11 8.19 -2.62 14.55
N ALA A 12 8.70 -2.05 13.45
CA ALA A 12 7.88 -1.24 12.57
C ALA A 12 6.72 -2.04 11.94
N MET A 13 6.97 -3.29 11.53
CA MET A 13 5.93 -4.19 11.02
C MET A 13 4.92 -4.56 12.11
N GLU A 14 5.37 -4.86 13.32
CA GLU A 14 4.52 -5.18 14.47
C GLU A 14 3.54 -4.03 14.76
N HIS A 15 4.04 -2.80 14.83
CA HIS A 15 3.23 -1.64 15.20
C HIS A 15 2.35 -1.12 14.06
N ARG A 16 2.77 -1.24 12.81
CA ARG A 16 2.05 -0.67 11.66
C ARG A 16 1.12 -1.64 10.95
N LEU A 17 1.44 -2.93 11.02
CA LEU A 17 0.70 -3.95 10.27
C LEU A 17 0.11 -5.02 11.18
N TYR A 18 0.96 -5.69 11.96
CA TYR A 18 0.53 -6.87 12.72
C TYR A 18 -0.42 -6.53 13.87
N TYR A 19 -0.31 -5.34 14.47
CA TYR A 19 -1.24 -4.92 15.51
C TYR A 19 -2.69 -4.98 15.04
N TYR A 20 -2.98 -4.39 13.90
CA TYR A 20 -4.31 -4.39 13.31
C TYR A 20 -4.69 -5.76 12.75
N GLY A 21 -3.77 -6.39 12.03
CA GLY A 21 -4.00 -7.70 11.43
C GLY A 21 -4.30 -8.78 12.47
N ASP A 22 -3.55 -8.82 13.56
CA ASP A 22 -3.77 -9.80 14.65
C ASP A 22 -5.13 -9.58 15.32
N LEU A 23 -5.53 -8.33 15.57
CA LEU A 23 -6.85 -8.01 16.11
C LEU A 23 -7.98 -8.47 15.18
N HIS A 24 -7.85 -8.21 13.88
CA HIS A 24 -8.89 -8.56 12.93
C HIS A 24 -8.96 -10.07 12.63
N VAL A 25 -7.82 -10.76 12.64
CA VAL A 25 -7.77 -12.18 12.27
C VAL A 25 -7.92 -13.09 13.46
N PHE A 26 -7.28 -12.77 14.59
CA PHE A 26 -7.28 -13.63 15.79
C PHE A 26 -8.27 -13.17 16.85
N GLY A 27 -8.77 -11.93 16.76
CA GLY A 27 -9.68 -11.35 17.76
C GLY A 27 -9.01 -11.13 19.12
N GLU A 28 -7.68 -10.95 19.13
CA GLU A 28 -6.89 -10.81 20.36
C GLU A 28 -5.81 -9.74 20.22
N TYR A 29 -5.54 -9.03 21.30
CA TYR A 29 -4.43 -8.09 21.36
C TYR A 29 -3.10 -8.85 21.36
N PRO A 30 -2.17 -8.58 20.42
CA PRO A 30 -0.89 -9.24 20.37
C PRO A 30 0.00 -8.89 21.58
N SER A 31 0.86 -9.83 21.96
CA SER A 31 1.72 -9.70 23.15
C SER A 31 2.68 -8.51 23.08
N PHE A 32 3.22 -8.19 21.89
CA PHE A 32 4.11 -7.06 21.70
C PHE A 32 3.41 -5.72 21.98
N MET A 33 2.12 -5.58 21.66
CA MET A 33 1.37 -4.36 21.98
C MET A 33 1.07 -4.25 23.46
N LYS A 34 0.79 -5.34 24.13
CA LYS A 34 0.61 -5.34 25.60
C LYS A 34 1.89 -4.89 26.32
N ALA A 35 3.05 -5.36 25.84
CA ALA A 35 4.35 -4.97 26.35
C ALA A 35 4.61 -3.48 26.11
N PHE A 36 4.38 -2.99 24.89
CA PHE A 36 4.52 -1.59 24.51
C PHE A 36 3.62 -0.65 25.31
N GLN A 37 2.35 -1.00 25.51
CA GLN A 37 1.40 -0.24 26.31
C GLN A 37 1.85 -0.17 27.78
N LYS A 38 2.26 -1.29 28.34
CA LYS A 38 2.76 -1.36 29.72
C LYS A 38 4.00 -0.49 29.92
N GLU A 39 4.95 -0.53 29.02
CA GLU A 39 6.18 0.28 29.07
C GLU A 39 5.86 1.77 29.07
N ARG A 40 4.85 2.20 28.32
CA ARG A 40 4.45 3.60 28.15
C ARG A 40 3.34 4.07 29.09
N GLY A 41 2.88 3.23 29.99
CA GLY A 41 1.79 3.55 30.90
C GLY A 41 0.45 3.78 30.20
N ILE A 42 0.27 3.21 28.99
CA ILE A 42 -0.97 3.31 28.22
C ILE A 42 -1.97 2.31 28.78
N VAL A 43 -3.09 2.79 29.28
CA VAL A 43 -4.20 1.96 29.77
C VAL A 43 -5.36 2.13 28.78
N LEU A 44 -5.82 1.00 28.22
CA LEU A 44 -7.02 0.97 27.41
C LEU A 44 -8.19 0.50 28.28
N ASP A 45 -9.30 1.22 28.20
CA ASP A 45 -10.54 0.83 28.85
C ASP A 45 -11.26 -0.22 28.00
N ILE A 46 -10.81 -1.47 28.14
CA ILE A 46 -11.30 -2.63 27.36
C ILE A 46 -12.15 -3.50 28.28
N THR A 47 -13.43 -3.63 27.94
CA THR A 47 -14.37 -4.47 28.67
C THR A 47 -14.30 -5.93 28.20
N LYS A 48 -14.96 -6.82 28.94
CA LYS A 48 -15.14 -8.21 28.51
C LYS A 48 -15.99 -8.34 27.26
N GLU A 49 -16.95 -7.42 27.10
CA GLU A 49 -17.83 -7.36 25.93
C GLU A 49 -17.04 -6.96 24.68
N ASP A 50 -16.13 -5.99 24.79
CA ASP A 50 -15.23 -5.61 23.68
C ASP A 50 -14.36 -6.79 23.21
N LEU A 51 -13.82 -7.57 24.16
CA LEU A 51 -13.05 -8.77 23.82
C LEU A 51 -13.89 -9.87 23.15
N GLN A 52 -15.16 -9.98 23.53
CA GLN A 52 -16.10 -10.89 22.88
C GLN A 52 -16.41 -10.44 21.45
N TYR A 53 -16.70 -9.15 21.23
CA TYR A 53 -16.92 -8.58 19.89
C TYR A 53 -15.70 -8.78 18.97
N LEU A 54 -14.49 -8.56 19.49
CA LEU A 54 -13.27 -8.84 18.72
C LEU A 54 -13.18 -10.30 18.28
N LYS A 55 -13.52 -11.23 19.19
CA LYS A 55 -13.48 -12.67 18.89
C LYS A 55 -14.52 -13.12 17.89
N GLU A 56 -15.72 -12.57 17.99
CA GLU A 56 -16.85 -12.85 17.08
C GLU A 56 -16.69 -12.19 15.72
N GLY A 57 -15.97 -11.04 15.67
CA GLY A 57 -15.75 -10.23 14.48
C GLY A 57 -14.52 -10.59 13.65
N CYS A 58 -13.92 -11.79 13.85
CA CYS A 58 -12.77 -12.22 13.05
C CYS A 58 -13.09 -12.29 11.56
N VAL A 59 -12.15 -11.82 10.74
CA VAL A 59 -12.34 -11.70 9.30
C VAL A 59 -12.15 -13.01 8.55
N ASP A 60 -12.77 -13.15 7.37
CA ASP A 60 -12.63 -14.31 6.48
C ASP A 60 -11.49 -14.14 5.47
N TYR A 61 -11.13 -12.92 5.13
CA TYR A 61 -10.04 -12.58 4.23
C TYR A 61 -9.35 -11.28 4.66
N ILE A 62 -8.18 -11.01 4.08
CA ILE A 62 -7.38 -9.80 4.35
C ILE A 62 -7.43 -8.88 3.15
N GLY A 63 -7.92 -7.65 3.33
CA GLY A 63 -7.78 -6.56 2.37
C GLY A 63 -6.49 -5.78 2.63
N ILE A 64 -5.69 -5.56 1.60
CA ILE A 64 -4.47 -4.73 1.70
C ILE A 64 -4.44 -3.63 0.67
N SER A 65 -3.97 -2.46 1.08
CA SER A 65 -3.55 -1.38 0.20
C SER A 65 -2.03 -1.41 0.06
N TYR A 66 -1.52 -1.52 -1.17
CA TYR A 66 -0.08 -1.53 -1.41
C TYR A 66 0.30 -0.47 -2.44
N TYR A 67 1.18 0.44 -2.07
CA TYR A 67 1.66 1.50 -2.96
C TYR A 67 3.18 1.54 -3.05
N MET A 68 3.87 1.22 -1.95
CA MET A 68 5.31 1.32 -1.84
C MET A 68 5.84 0.46 -0.70
N SER A 69 7.13 0.15 -0.72
CA SER A 69 7.87 -0.31 0.45
C SER A 69 8.45 0.87 1.24
N SER A 70 8.80 0.63 2.48
CA SER A 70 9.53 1.58 3.33
C SER A 70 10.78 0.92 3.88
N THR A 71 11.90 1.61 3.79
CA THR A 71 13.15 1.15 4.41
C THR A 71 13.25 1.74 5.80
N ILE A 72 13.30 0.88 6.81
CA ILE A 72 13.45 1.30 8.21
C ILE A 72 14.91 1.13 8.63
N SER A 73 15.45 2.16 9.26
CA SER A 73 16.80 2.18 9.84
C SER A 73 16.73 2.53 11.31
N SER A 74 17.62 1.96 12.12
CA SER A 74 17.87 2.38 13.49
C SER A 74 18.93 3.50 13.59
N ILE A 75 19.54 3.85 12.46
CA ILE A 75 20.59 4.85 12.34
C ILE A 75 20.06 6.00 11.48
N GLU A 76 20.27 7.22 11.94
CA GLU A 76 20.01 8.43 11.17
C GLU A 76 20.97 8.55 9.99
N THR A 77 20.46 8.95 8.84
CA THR A 77 21.23 9.27 7.63
C THR A 77 20.77 10.60 7.09
N ASP A 78 21.57 11.25 6.26
CA ASP A 78 21.25 12.59 5.70
C ASP A 78 19.92 12.66 4.97
N ASP A 79 19.49 11.55 4.35
CA ASP A 79 18.24 11.44 3.59
C ASP A 79 17.11 10.77 4.40
N SER A 80 17.30 10.51 5.69
CA SER A 80 16.29 9.82 6.50
C SER A 80 15.35 10.78 7.21
N ILE A 81 14.12 10.30 7.44
CA ILE A 81 13.09 11.02 8.21
C ILE A 81 12.89 10.29 9.52
N LYS A 82 13.12 10.97 10.63
CA LYS A 82 12.85 10.44 11.97
C LYS A 82 11.35 10.28 12.17
N VAL A 83 10.91 9.05 12.46
CA VAL A 83 9.50 8.74 12.73
C VAL A 83 9.24 8.44 14.20
N ALA A 84 10.26 7.97 14.91
CA ALA A 84 10.27 7.79 16.37
C ALA A 84 11.72 7.71 16.85
N GLU A 85 11.94 7.68 18.17
CA GLU A 85 13.27 7.49 18.73
C GLU A 85 13.86 6.14 18.31
N GLY A 86 15.03 6.17 17.64
CA GLY A 86 15.70 4.99 17.08
C GLY A 86 15.00 4.39 15.85
N PHE A 87 14.07 5.13 15.19
CA PHE A 87 13.38 4.70 13.99
C PHE A 87 13.36 5.80 12.94
N TYR A 88 13.95 5.50 11.79
CA TYR A 88 14.07 6.41 10.67
C TYR A 88 13.54 5.72 9.40
N VAL A 89 12.81 6.47 8.57
CA VAL A 89 12.50 6.05 7.20
C VAL A 89 13.64 6.53 6.33
N ALA A 90 14.41 5.60 5.78
CA ALA A 90 15.56 5.87 4.94
C ALA A 90 15.23 5.61 3.46
N ARG A 91 16.04 6.16 2.57
CA ARG A 91 15.97 5.88 1.14
C ARG A 91 16.51 4.49 0.84
N ASN A 92 15.81 3.72 0.00
CA ASN A 92 16.35 2.52 -0.62
C ASN A 92 17.05 2.91 -1.94
N PRO A 93 18.37 2.77 -2.07
CA PRO A 93 19.09 3.13 -3.29
C PRO A 93 18.85 2.17 -4.46
N TYR A 94 18.24 1.01 -4.23
CA TYR A 94 18.05 -0.05 -5.22
C TYR A 94 16.70 0.00 -5.93
N VAL A 95 15.80 0.91 -5.54
CA VAL A 95 14.49 1.08 -6.17
C VAL A 95 14.28 2.51 -6.65
N GLU A 96 13.57 2.64 -7.77
CA GLU A 96 13.12 3.93 -8.28
C GLU A 96 12.10 4.57 -7.33
N LYS A 97 11.87 5.87 -7.46
CA LYS A 97 10.85 6.59 -6.69
C LYS A 97 9.99 7.45 -7.59
N SER A 98 8.75 7.69 -7.15
CA SER A 98 7.82 8.60 -7.79
C SER A 98 8.17 10.07 -7.48
N ASP A 99 7.47 11.02 -8.11
CA ASP A 99 7.57 12.47 -7.83
C ASP A 99 7.28 12.81 -6.36
N TRP A 100 6.51 11.98 -5.65
CA TRP A 100 6.23 12.10 -4.21
C TRP A 100 7.17 11.28 -3.33
N ASN A 101 8.34 10.88 -3.85
CA ASN A 101 9.35 10.08 -3.15
C ASN A 101 8.86 8.69 -2.69
N TRP A 102 7.78 8.16 -3.26
CA TRP A 102 7.32 6.81 -2.96
C TRP A 102 8.15 5.80 -3.72
N GLN A 103 8.68 4.81 -3.01
CA GLN A 103 9.50 3.74 -3.59
C GLN A 103 8.65 2.84 -4.48
N ILE A 104 9.09 2.64 -5.72
CA ILE A 104 8.43 1.78 -6.70
C ILE A 104 8.99 0.38 -6.53
N ASP A 105 8.29 -0.46 -5.76
CA ASP A 105 8.77 -1.78 -5.37
C ASP A 105 7.72 -2.87 -5.64
N PRO A 106 7.65 -3.39 -6.87
CA PRO A 106 6.73 -4.48 -7.21
C PRO A 106 7.01 -5.77 -6.44
N GLN A 107 8.30 -6.07 -6.17
CA GLN A 107 8.68 -7.26 -5.40
C GLN A 107 8.22 -7.17 -3.95
N GLY A 108 8.15 -5.97 -3.40
CA GLY A 108 7.58 -5.70 -2.09
C GLY A 108 6.10 -6.10 -1.99
N LEU A 109 5.32 -5.98 -3.07
CA LEU A 109 3.94 -6.50 -3.10
C LEU A 109 3.94 -8.03 -2.95
N ARG A 110 4.76 -8.75 -3.75
CA ARG A 110 4.86 -10.20 -3.64
C ARG A 110 5.31 -10.63 -2.25
N TYR A 111 6.31 -9.95 -1.69
CA TYR A 111 6.78 -10.18 -0.32
C TYR A 111 5.64 -9.99 0.71
N SER A 112 4.88 -8.90 0.60
CA SER A 112 3.78 -8.59 1.51
C SER A 112 2.66 -9.64 1.45
N LEU A 113 2.32 -10.13 0.26
CA LEU A 113 1.35 -11.20 0.06
C LEU A 113 1.80 -12.49 0.75
N ASN A 114 3.06 -12.89 0.55
CA ASN A 114 3.66 -14.05 1.23
C ASN A 114 3.66 -13.90 2.75
N LEU A 115 4.12 -12.74 3.23
CA LEU A 115 4.22 -12.44 4.66
C LEU A 115 2.87 -12.53 5.37
N LEU A 116 1.85 -11.91 4.79
CA LEU A 116 0.50 -11.91 5.36
C LEU A 116 -0.13 -13.29 5.32
N HIS A 117 0.02 -14.02 4.22
CA HIS A 117 -0.53 -15.37 4.13
C HIS A 117 0.17 -16.36 5.09
N GLN A 118 1.48 -16.29 5.22
CA GLN A 118 2.22 -17.12 6.17
C GLN A 118 1.83 -16.86 7.63
N ARG A 119 1.48 -15.61 7.98
CA ARG A 119 1.05 -15.27 9.34
C ARG A 119 -0.40 -15.65 9.61
N TYR A 120 -1.29 -15.40 8.67
CA TYR A 120 -2.73 -15.40 8.90
C TYR A 120 -3.47 -16.57 8.27
N HIS A 121 -2.89 -17.25 7.29
CA HIS A 121 -3.52 -18.37 6.55
C HIS A 121 -4.91 -18.02 5.98
N LYS A 122 -5.13 -16.74 5.64
CA LYS A 122 -6.37 -16.24 5.03
C LYS A 122 -6.13 -15.89 3.56
N PRO A 123 -7.18 -15.95 2.72
CA PRO A 123 -7.12 -15.36 1.39
C PRO A 123 -6.85 -13.85 1.46
N ILE A 124 -6.23 -13.30 0.41
CA ILE A 124 -5.85 -11.89 0.36
C ILE A 124 -6.52 -11.21 -0.83
N PHE A 125 -7.00 -10.00 -0.62
CA PHE A 125 -7.50 -9.12 -1.66
C PHE A 125 -6.64 -7.85 -1.70
N VAL A 126 -6.03 -7.55 -2.86
CA VAL A 126 -5.35 -6.26 -3.06
C VAL A 126 -6.43 -5.23 -3.38
N VAL A 127 -6.90 -4.54 -2.35
CA VAL A 127 -8.02 -3.59 -2.45
C VAL A 127 -7.61 -2.24 -3.02
N GLU A 128 -6.32 -1.91 -2.93
CA GLU A 128 -5.76 -0.70 -3.54
C GLU A 128 -4.31 -0.94 -3.99
N ASN A 129 -4.01 -0.48 -5.21
CA ASN A 129 -2.67 -0.29 -5.73
C ASN A 129 -2.71 0.81 -6.79
N GLY A 130 -1.73 1.70 -6.86
CA GLY A 130 -1.81 2.79 -7.82
C GLY A 130 -0.56 3.66 -7.82
N PHE A 131 -0.43 4.47 -8.86
CA PHE A 131 0.70 5.35 -9.08
C PHE A 131 0.24 6.80 -9.26
N GLY A 132 0.53 7.62 -8.24
CA GLY A 132 0.33 9.06 -8.32
C GLY A 132 1.42 9.71 -9.16
N ALA A 133 1.02 10.48 -10.16
CA ALA A 133 1.94 11.15 -11.08
C ALA A 133 1.37 12.47 -11.57
N TYR A 134 2.27 13.38 -12.00
CA TYR A 134 1.90 14.55 -12.78
C TYR A 134 1.60 14.14 -14.22
N ASP A 135 0.32 14.11 -14.56
CA ASP A 135 -0.08 13.85 -15.93
C ASP A 135 0.06 15.12 -16.78
N LYS A 136 0.59 14.95 -17.98
CA LYS A 136 0.70 16.05 -18.96
C LYS A 136 -0.24 15.78 -20.13
N MET A 137 -0.99 16.82 -20.49
CA MET A 137 -1.82 16.80 -21.70
C MET A 137 -0.97 17.26 -22.89
N GLU A 138 -0.83 16.40 -23.90
CA GLU A 138 -0.11 16.66 -25.13
C GLU A 138 -1.06 16.47 -26.31
N ASN A 139 -1.32 17.53 -27.08
CA ASN A 139 -2.25 17.51 -28.22
C ASN A 139 -3.67 16.97 -27.88
N GLY A 140 -4.13 17.18 -26.66
CA GLY A 140 -5.44 16.74 -26.19
C GLY A 140 -5.50 15.30 -25.66
N GLU A 141 -4.38 14.61 -25.59
CA GLU A 141 -4.22 13.23 -25.09
C GLU A 141 -3.30 13.19 -23.86
N ILE A 142 -3.41 12.14 -23.06
CA ILE A 142 -2.56 11.88 -21.90
C ILE A 142 -1.89 10.52 -22.07
N HIS A 143 -0.56 10.57 -22.30
CA HIS A 143 0.30 9.41 -22.52
C HIS A 143 0.95 8.97 -21.21
N ASP A 144 0.24 8.18 -20.39
CA ASP A 144 0.66 7.79 -19.04
C ASP A 144 1.35 6.43 -18.98
N GLN A 145 2.34 6.21 -19.84
CA GLN A 145 3.11 4.94 -19.92
C GLN A 145 3.81 4.59 -18.60
N TYR A 146 4.16 5.58 -17.78
CA TYR A 146 4.71 5.38 -16.43
C TYR A 146 3.70 4.67 -15.50
N ARG A 147 2.40 4.97 -15.61
CA ARG A 147 1.34 4.30 -14.84
C ARG A 147 1.16 2.87 -15.31
N ILE A 148 1.16 2.64 -16.62
CA ILE A 148 1.12 1.29 -17.22
C ILE A 148 2.31 0.47 -16.73
N LYS A 149 3.54 1.01 -16.81
CA LYS A 149 4.77 0.35 -16.32
C LYS A 149 4.65 -0.06 -14.85
N TYR A 150 4.17 0.84 -14.01
CA TYR A 150 3.99 0.58 -12.58
C TYR A 150 2.97 -0.55 -12.33
N LEU A 151 1.76 -0.42 -12.86
CA LEU A 151 0.69 -1.39 -12.64
C LEU A 151 1.05 -2.77 -13.20
N LYS A 152 1.60 -2.81 -14.42
CA LYS A 152 2.08 -4.05 -15.05
C LYS A 152 3.10 -4.78 -14.17
N ALA A 153 4.08 -4.07 -13.64
CA ALA A 153 5.12 -4.67 -12.80
C ALA A 153 4.51 -5.25 -11.50
N HIS A 154 3.58 -4.54 -10.86
CA HIS A 154 2.91 -5.01 -9.64
C HIS A 154 1.99 -6.21 -9.90
N ILE A 155 1.21 -6.19 -10.98
CA ILE A 155 0.35 -7.32 -11.38
C ILE A 155 1.20 -8.57 -11.69
N LEU A 156 2.35 -8.41 -12.36
CA LEU A 156 3.27 -9.52 -12.61
C LEU A 156 3.80 -10.15 -11.32
N GLU A 157 4.17 -9.35 -10.33
CA GLU A 157 4.64 -9.88 -9.04
C GLU A 157 3.50 -10.52 -8.23
N MET A 158 2.29 -9.98 -8.31
CA MET A 158 1.10 -10.62 -7.74
C MET A 158 0.81 -11.98 -8.42
N LYS A 159 0.88 -12.06 -9.76
CA LYS A 159 0.75 -13.35 -10.48
C LYS A 159 1.81 -14.36 -10.03
N LYS A 160 3.06 -13.92 -9.81
CA LYS A 160 4.10 -14.81 -9.26
C LYS A 160 3.76 -15.30 -7.85
N ALA A 161 3.22 -14.44 -6.98
CA ALA A 161 2.76 -14.85 -5.66
C ALA A 161 1.69 -15.95 -5.77
N MET A 162 0.74 -15.81 -6.70
CA MET A 162 -0.31 -16.81 -6.92
C MET A 162 0.23 -18.13 -7.50
N VAL A 163 1.03 -18.03 -8.55
CA VAL A 163 1.41 -19.22 -9.36
C VAL A 163 2.63 -19.94 -8.78
N LEU A 164 3.63 -19.19 -8.31
CA LEU A 164 4.90 -19.77 -7.83
C LEU A 164 4.88 -20.00 -6.31
N ASP A 165 4.24 -19.11 -5.57
CA ASP A 165 4.27 -19.15 -4.10
C ASP A 165 2.97 -19.76 -3.52
N GLY A 166 1.94 -19.98 -4.33
CA GLY A 166 0.68 -20.61 -3.93
C GLY A 166 -0.21 -19.73 -3.06
N ILE A 167 -0.05 -18.40 -3.13
CA ILE A 167 -0.84 -17.47 -2.31
C ILE A 167 -2.26 -17.31 -2.88
N PRO A 168 -3.33 -17.54 -2.10
CA PRO A 168 -4.70 -17.38 -2.56
C PRO A 168 -5.10 -15.89 -2.61
N VAL A 169 -4.80 -15.23 -3.73
CA VAL A 169 -5.24 -13.86 -3.98
C VAL A 169 -6.63 -13.87 -4.62
N MET A 170 -7.60 -13.24 -3.98
CA MET A 170 -9.00 -13.23 -4.41
C MET A 170 -9.28 -12.20 -5.51
N GLY A 171 -8.50 -11.12 -5.55
CA GLY A 171 -8.72 -10.04 -6.49
C GLY A 171 -7.73 -8.90 -6.34
N TYR A 172 -7.86 -7.95 -7.28
CA TYR A 172 -7.01 -6.77 -7.35
C TYR A 172 -7.83 -5.60 -7.88
N THR A 173 -7.79 -4.48 -7.17
CA THR A 173 -8.39 -3.22 -7.60
C THR A 173 -7.37 -2.10 -7.58
N PRO A 174 -7.18 -1.38 -8.70
CA PRO A 174 -6.34 -0.20 -8.69
C PRO A 174 -7.03 0.96 -7.99
N TRP A 175 -6.24 1.83 -7.37
CA TRP A 175 -6.73 3.04 -6.76
C TRP A 175 -7.05 4.11 -7.81
N GLY A 176 -8.30 4.56 -7.80
CA GLY A 176 -8.77 5.66 -8.63
C GLY A 176 -9.07 5.26 -10.08
N CYS A 177 -10.33 4.98 -10.42
CA CYS A 177 -10.72 4.83 -11.82
C CYS A 177 -10.73 6.19 -12.56
N ILE A 178 -11.05 7.26 -11.84
CA ILE A 178 -11.07 8.67 -12.28
C ILE A 178 -10.11 9.46 -11.39
N ASP A 179 -9.45 10.47 -11.92
CA ASP A 179 -8.62 11.37 -11.10
C ASP A 179 -9.45 11.99 -9.97
N LEU A 180 -8.87 11.98 -8.79
CA LEU A 180 -9.46 12.48 -7.55
C LEU A 180 -8.42 13.26 -6.76
N VAL A 181 -8.89 14.04 -5.79
CA VAL A 181 -8.00 14.70 -4.84
C VAL A 181 -7.30 13.61 -4.01
N SER A 182 -5.96 13.66 -3.97
CA SER A 182 -5.16 12.70 -3.19
C SER A 182 -5.52 12.81 -1.71
N ALA A 183 -5.92 11.70 -1.10
CA ALA A 183 -6.30 11.65 0.32
C ALA A 183 -5.11 11.99 1.25
N GLY A 184 -3.89 11.63 0.86
CA GLY A 184 -2.70 11.83 1.68
C GLY A 184 -2.09 13.23 1.59
N SER A 185 -2.21 13.92 0.44
CA SER A 185 -1.56 15.23 0.21
C SER A 185 -2.54 16.38 -0.05
N GLY A 186 -3.83 16.09 -0.30
CA GLY A 186 -4.82 17.11 -0.63
C GLY A 186 -4.67 17.71 -2.04
N GLU A 187 -3.87 17.08 -2.90
CA GLU A 187 -3.53 17.59 -4.24
C GLU A 187 -4.34 16.89 -5.32
N MET A 188 -4.90 17.67 -6.23
CA MET A 188 -5.54 17.15 -7.44
C MET A 188 -4.50 16.72 -8.50
N GLU A 189 -3.35 17.37 -8.51
CA GLU A 189 -2.26 17.11 -9.47
C GLU A 189 -1.56 15.76 -9.23
N LYS A 190 -1.71 15.18 -8.05
CA LYS A 190 -1.28 13.80 -7.76
C LYS A 190 -2.30 12.81 -8.31
N ARG A 191 -2.24 12.59 -9.61
CA ARG A 191 -3.24 11.88 -10.37
C ARG A 191 -3.00 10.38 -10.37
N TYR A 192 -4.05 9.63 -10.06
CA TYR A 192 -4.02 8.15 -10.01
C TYR A 192 -4.89 7.50 -11.08
N GLY A 193 -5.91 8.21 -11.58
CA GLY A 193 -6.96 7.66 -12.41
C GLY A 193 -6.53 7.19 -13.79
N PHE A 194 -7.33 6.33 -14.38
CA PHE A 194 -7.31 5.99 -15.81
C PHE A 194 -8.04 7.04 -16.66
N ILE A 195 -8.83 7.87 -16.02
CA ILE A 195 -9.57 8.96 -16.62
C ILE A 195 -9.07 10.27 -16.00
N TYR A 196 -8.52 11.13 -16.83
CA TYR A 196 -8.09 12.47 -16.47
C TYR A 196 -9.31 13.34 -16.16
N VAL A 197 -9.19 14.20 -15.16
CA VAL A 197 -10.17 15.26 -14.85
C VAL A 197 -9.48 16.61 -14.97
N ASP A 198 -10.00 17.49 -15.79
CA ASP A 198 -9.50 18.86 -15.93
C ASP A 198 -9.84 19.68 -14.68
N LYS A 199 -8.97 19.59 -13.69
CA LYS A 199 -9.01 20.34 -12.44
C LYS A 199 -7.62 20.48 -11.86
N ASP A 200 -7.29 21.68 -11.35
CA ASP A 200 -6.03 21.95 -10.64
C ASP A 200 -6.20 21.87 -9.10
N ASN A 201 -5.10 22.12 -8.36
CA ASN A 201 -5.10 22.12 -6.89
C ASN A 201 -5.92 23.27 -6.27
N LEU A 202 -6.20 24.34 -7.02
CA LEU A 202 -6.98 25.49 -6.58
C LEU A 202 -8.47 25.35 -6.91
N GLY A 203 -8.84 24.26 -7.61
CA GLY A 203 -10.21 23.98 -7.99
C GLY A 203 -10.60 24.56 -9.37
N ASN A 204 -9.68 25.16 -10.11
CA ASN A 204 -9.92 25.64 -11.46
C ASN A 204 -9.93 24.49 -12.46
N GLY A 205 -10.60 24.69 -13.60
CA GLY A 205 -10.72 23.73 -14.68
C GLY A 205 -12.17 23.54 -15.11
N THR A 206 -12.35 22.81 -16.19
CA THR A 206 -13.68 22.59 -16.82
C THR A 206 -14.38 21.34 -16.26
N LEU A 207 -13.68 20.51 -15.50
CA LEU A 207 -14.08 19.17 -15.07
C LEU A 207 -14.30 18.18 -16.24
N GLU A 208 -13.82 18.52 -17.44
CA GLU A 208 -13.83 17.60 -18.58
C GLU A 208 -13.06 16.32 -18.24
N ARG A 209 -13.54 15.20 -18.73
CA ARG A 209 -12.94 13.88 -18.49
C ARG A 209 -12.40 13.31 -19.78
N LYS A 210 -11.14 12.85 -19.74
CA LYS A 210 -10.47 12.25 -20.89
C LYS A 210 -9.86 10.90 -20.50
N LYS A 211 -10.03 9.89 -21.33
CA LYS A 211 -9.38 8.60 -21.14
C LYS A 211 -7.88 8.76 -21.38
N LYS A 212 -7.07 8.16 -20.50
CA LYS A 212 -5.62 8.08 -20.67
C LYS A 212 -5.25 6.80 -21.41
N ASP A 213 -4.00 6.64 -21.82
CA ASP A 213 -3.52 5.39 -22.46
C ASP A 213 -3.72 4.18 -21.56
N SER A 214 -3.51 4.36 -20.26
CA SER A 214 -3.72 3.32 -19.25
C SER A 214 -5.17 2.81 -19.21
N PHE A 215 -6.17 3.60 -19.59
CA PHE A 215 -7.56 3.14 -19.65
C PHE A 215 -7.74 2.00 -20.66
N ALA A 216 -7.22 2.18 -21.88
CA ALA A 216 -7.34 1.15 -22.92
C ALA A 216 -6.49 -0.09 -22.60
N TRP A 217 -5.32 0.12 -21.99
CA TRP A 217 -4.45 -0.96 -21.54
C TRP A 217 -5.12 -1.78 -20.43
N TYR A 218 -5.63 -1.13 -19.38
CA TYR A 218 -6.23 -1.84 -18.24
C TYR A 218 -7.54 -2.55 -18.61
N LYS A 219 -8.30 -2.01 -19.57
CA LYS A 219 -9.45 -2.71 -20.16
C LYS A 219 -9.02 -4.07 -20.72
N LYS A 220 -7.91 -4.14 -21.49
CA LYS A 220 -7.38 -5.40 -22.03
C LYS A 220 -6.91 -6.36 -20.94
N VAL A 221 -6.31 -5.83 -19.86
CA VAL A 221 -5.93 -6.62 -18.69
C VAL A 221 -7.15 -7.33 -18.10
N ILE A 222 -8.27 -6.59 -17.90
CA ILE A 222 -9.51 -7.16 -17.38
C ILE A 222 -10.12 -8.19 -18.34
N GLU A 223 -10.24 -7.85 -19.63
CA GLU A 223 -10.85 -8.71 -20.65
C GLU A 223 -10.09 -10.02 -20.86
N SER A 224 -8.81 -10.05 -20.51
CA SER A 224 -7.95 -11.24 -20.62
C SER A 224 -7.70 -11.95 -19.29
N ASP A 225 -8.41 -11.62 -18.23
CA ASP A 225 -8.17 -12.14 -16.87
C ASP A 225 -6.68 -12.00 -16.44
N GLY A 226 -6.04 -10.89 -16.85
CA GLY A 226 -4.64 -10.60 -16.55
C GLY A 226 -3.63 -11.35 -17.40
N GLU A 227 -4.01 -12.04 -18.47
CA GLU A 227 -3.07 -12.73 -19.36
C GLU A 227 -2.32 -11.76 -20.27
N ILE A 228 -2.97 -10.67 -20.70
CA ILE A 228 -2.37 -9.62 -21.53
C ILE A 228 -2.05 -8.41 -20.65
N LEU A 229 -0.75 -8.17 -20.42
CA LEU A 229 -0.24 -7.04 -19.63
C LEU A 229 0.61 -6.10 -20.48
#